data_54d07913ccbe9b9b447f649f31c03901
#
_entry.id   54d07913ccbe9b9b447f649f31c03901
#
_cell.length_a   1.000
_cell.length_b   1.000
_cell.length_c   1.000
_cell.angle_alpha   90.00
_cell.angle_beta   90.00
_cell.angle_gamma   90.00
#
_symmetry.space_group_name_H-M   'P 1'
#
loop_
_entity.id
_entity.type
_entity.pdbx_description
1 polymer ?
#
loop_
_entity_poly.entity_id
_entity_poly.type
_entity_poly.pdbx_seq_one_letter_code
_entity_poly.pdbx_strand_id
1 'polypeptide(L)'
;MKIRVGFGYDVHQLQEGLPFWLGGIEVPHTHGALGHSDADVLIHVICDALLGAANLRDIGFHFPDTDPQYKGIDSKKLLAEVLRILRAKGYEVGNIDSTICLERPKVNPHIPAMRTVLAEVMGVDEDAISIKATTTEKLGFVGRQEGVAAYATVLITSVGKALACLFHSFLPLSLRCQLKLTLHFLL
;
A
#
# COMPACT_ATOMS: atom_id res chain seq x y z
N MET A 1 14.23 18.92 -3.57
CA MET A 1 13.32 17.84 -3.15
C MET A 1 11.92 18.21 -3.59
N LYS A 2 11.21 17.34 -4.30
CA LYS A 2 9.78 17.54 -4.63
C LYS A 2 8.95 16.72 -3.64
N ILE A 3 7.92 17.34 -3.06
CA ILE A 3 6.96 16.72 -2.17
C ILE A 3 5.66 16.54 -2.95
N ARG A 4 5.02 15.38 -2.83
CA ARG A 4 3.72 15.09 -3.44
C ARG A 4 2.82 14.40 -2.43
N VAL A 5 1.54 14.66 -2.54
CA VAL A 5 0.49 14.05 -1.71
C VAL A 5 -0.42 13.23 -2.61
N GLY A 6 -0.81 12.07 -2.13
CA GLY A 6 -1.84 11.23 -2.75
C GLY A 6 -2.95 10.93 -1.76
N PHE A 7 -4.12 10.69 -2.29
CA PHE A 7 -5.30 10.27 -1.55
C PHE A 7 -5.86 9.01 -2.19
N GLY A 8 -6.28 8.06 -1.37
CA GLY A 8 -6.95 6.84 -1.80
C GLY A 8 -8.24 6.64 -1.01
N TYR A 9 -9.19 5.98 -1.66
CA TYR A 9 -10.43 5.49 -1.09
C TYR A 9 -10.76 4.14 -1.70
N ASP A 10 -11.13 3.17 -0.85
CA ASP A 10 -11.59 1.86 -1.29
C ASP A 10 -12.68 1.33 -0.36
N VAL A 11 -13.49 0.41 -0.87
CA VAL A 11 -14.61 -0.20 -0.16
C VAL A 11 -14.80 -1.64 -0.62
N HIS A 12 -15.02 -2.54 0.36
CA HIS A 12 -15.38 -3.93 0.08
C HIS A 12 -16.64 -4.34 0.82
N GLN A 13 -17.46 -5.15 0.16
CA GLN A 13 -18.59 -5.81 0.80
C GLN A 13 -18.09 -6.85 1.81
N LEU A 14 -18.77 -6.98 2.95
CA LEU A 14 -18.52 -8.03 3.93
C LEU A 14 -19.45 -9.23 3.64
N GLN A 15 -18.87 -10.43 3.67
CA GLN A 15 -19.61 -11.68 3.46
C GLN A 15 -19.25 -12.70 4.55
N GLU A 16 -20.24 -13.40 5.05
CA GLU A 16 -20.08 -14.45 6.06
C GLU A 16 -19.22 -15.61 5.54
N GLY A 17 -18.35 -16.13 6.39
CA GLY A 17 -17.52 -17.31 6.11
C GLY A 17 -16.24 -17.04 5.33
N LEU A 18 -15.97 -15.78 4.92
CA LEU A 18 -14.69 -15.42 4.34
C LEU A 18 -13.67 -15.00 5.41
N PRO A 19 -12.36 -15.24 5.20
CA PRO A 19 -11.31 -14.68 6.05
C PRO A 19 -11.28 -13.16 5.92
N PHE A 20 -11.03 -12.45 7.02
CA PHE A 20 -10.97 -10.99 7.03
C PHE A 20 -9.52 -10.51 7.10
N TRP A 21 -8.96 -10.17 5.94
CA TRP A 21 -7.64 -9.57 5.83
C TRP A 21 -7.72 -8.06 5.94
N LEU A 22 -6.86 -7.46 6.79
CA LEU A 22 -6.85 -6.02 6.99
C LEU A 22 -5.46 -5.57 7.47
N GLY A 23 -4.81 -4.69 6.70
CA GLY A 23 -3.46 -4.21 7.01
C GLY A 23 -2.41 -5.32 7.00
N GLY A 24 -2.58 -6.33 6.16
CA GLY A 24 -1.65 -7.44 5.98
C GLY A 24 -1.76 -8.56 7.01
N ILE A 25 -2.73 -8.50 7.92
CA ILE A 25 -3.00 -9.54 8.92
C ILE A 25 -4.42 -10.07 8.80
N GLU A 26 -4.65 -11.31 9.22
CA GLU A 26 -5.98 -11.86 9.37
C GLU A 26 -6.58 -11.43 10.72
N VAL A 27 -7.71 -10.73 10.67
CA VAL A 27 -8.44 -10.27 11.85
C VAL A 27 -9.56 -11.24 12.16
N PRO A 28 -9.63 -11.82 13.37
CA PRO A 28 -10.70 -12.76 13.72
C PRO A 28 -12.09 -12.12 13.60
N HIS A 29 -12.90 -12.66 12.68
CA HIS A 29 -14.28 -12.22 12.47
C HIS A 29 -15.08 -13.30 11.75
N THR A 30 -16.41 -13.24 11.82
CA THR A 30 -17.31 -14.16 11.12
C THR A 30 -17.55 -13.78 9.66
N HIS A 31 -17.23 -12.54 9.29
CA HIS A 31 -17.37 -11.99 7.93
C HIS A 31 -16.01 -11.48 7.45
N GLY A 32 -15.65 -11.79 6.22
CA GLY A 32 -14.48 -11.24 5.53
C GLY A 32 -14.87 -10.38 4.35
N ALA A 33 -13.92 -9.62 3.85
CA ALA A 33 -14.12 -8.76 2.69
C ALA A 33 -14.17 -9.59 1.40
N LEU A 34 -15.12 -9.25 0.51
CA LEU A 34 -15.25 -9.87 -0.80
C LEU A 34 -14.46 -9.06 -1.84
N GLY A 35 -13.55 -9.71 -2.54
CA GLY A 35 -12.76 -9.10 -3.61
C GLY A 35 -12.04 -10.09 -4.49
N HIS A 36 -11.31 -9.61 -5.49
CA HIS A 36 -10.55 -10.46 -6.42
C HIS A 36 -9.26 -11.00 -5.79
N SER A 37 -8.56 -10.18 -4.98
CA SER A 37 -7.40 -10.54 -4.15
C SER A 37 -7.85 -11.12 -2.80
N ASP A 38 -7.04 -10.95 -1.76
CA ASP A 38 -7.45 -11.18 -0.36
C ASP A 38 -8.38 -10.08 0.20
N ALA A 39 -8.71 -9.07 -0.63
CA ALA A 39 -9.59 -7.95 -0.34
C ALA A 39 -9.17 -7.10 0.88
N ASP A 40 -7.87 -6.95 1.11
CA ASP A 40 -7.35 -6.06 2.15
C ASP A 40 -7.54 -4.58 1.75
N VAL A 41 -8.66 -4.01 2.18
CA VAL A 41 -9.07 -2.65 1.84
C VAL A 41 -8.05 -1.60 2.29
N LEU A 42 -7.32 -1.85 3.41
CA LEU A 42 -6.32 -0.89 3.89
C LEU A 42 -5.07 -0.88 3.00
N ILE A 43 -4.61 -2.05 2.56
CA ILE A 43 -3.49 -2.12 1.62
C ILE A 43 -3.88 -1.53 0.27
N HIS A 44 -5.08 -1.81 -0.23
CA HIS A 44 -5.55 -1.28 -1.52
C HIS A 44 -5.57 0.25 -1.52
N VAL A 45 -6.12 0.86 -0.49
CA VAL A 45 -6.20 2.32 -0.41
C VAL A 45 -4.82 2.98 -0.28
N ILE A 46 -3.88 2.32 0.39
CA ILE A 46 -2.48 2.78 0.46
C ILE A 46 -1.82 2.70 -0.92
N CYS A 47 -2.02 1.60 -1.67
CA CYS A 47 -1.54 1.47 -3.04
C CYS A 47 -2.06 2.58 -3.94
N ASP A 48 -3.37 2.85 -3.91
CA ASP A 48 -4.00 3.91 -4.70
C ASP A 48 -3.45 5.29 -4.34
N ALA A 49 -3.29 5.58 -3.06
CA ALA A 49 -2.72 6.84 -2.62
C ALA A 49 -1.27 7.02 -3.11
N LEU A 50 -0.44 5.97 -3.06
CA LEU A 50 0.95 5.99 -3.54
C LEU A 50 1.04 6.18 -5.05
N LEU A 51 0.25 5.42 -5.81
CA LEU A 51 0.19 5.52 -7.27
C LEU A 51 -0.32 6.90 -7.70
N GLY A 52 -1.40 7.39 -7.08
CA GLY A 52 -1.95 8.71 -7.34
C GLY A 52 -0.96 9.84 -7.07
N ALA A 53 -0.24 9.80 -5.94
CA ALA A 53 0.81 10.77 -5.61
C ALA A 53 1.90 10.82 -6.69
N ALA A 54 2.28 9.66 -7.24
CA ALA A 54 3.29 9.55 -8.29
C ALA A 54 2.78 9.84 -9.71
N ASN A 55 1.48 10.14 -9.89
CA ASN A 55 0.81 10.26 -11.18
C ASN A 55 0.95 8.99 -12.03
N LEU A 56 0.60 7.86 -11.42
CA LEU A 56 0.69 6.51 -11.99
C LEU A 56 -0.67 5.81 -12.08
N ARG A 57 -1.78 6.55 -11.97
CA ARG A 57 -3.17 6.06 -11.94
C ARG A 57 -3.48 5.31 -10.64
N ASP A 58 -4.11 4.16 -10.72
CA ASP A 58 -4.71 3.38 -9.63
C ASP A 58 -4.25 1.92 -9.64
N ILE A 59 -4.59 1.18 -8.59
CA ILE A 59 -4.23 -0.23 -8.43
C ILE A 59 -4.85 -1.10 -9.54
N GLY A 60 -6.08 -0.82 -9.97
CA GLY A 60 -6.76 -1.58 -11.01
C GLY A 60 -6.11 -1.46 -12.39
N PHE A 61 -5.42 -0.34 -12.66
CA PHE A 61 -4.64 -0.18 -13.88
C PHE A 61 -3.39 -1.07 -13.90
N HIS A 62 -2.73 -1.24 -12.75
CA HIS A 62 -1.49 -2.04 -12.65
C HIS A 62 -1.77 -3.54 -12.43
N PHE A 63 -2.88 -3.86 -11.77
CA PHE A 63 -3.27 -5.21 -11.36
C PHE A 63 -4.75 -5.44 -11.67
N PRO A 64 -5.11 -5.57 -12.97
CA PRO A 64 -6.50 -5.69 -13.37
C PRO A 64 -7.15 -6.96 -12.81
N ASP A 65 -8.37 -6.84 -12.30
CA ASP A 65 -9.18 -7.94 -11.77
C ASP A 65 -9.57 -8.97 -12.84
N THR A 66 -9.43 -8.62 -14.12
CA THR A 66 -9.61 -9.54 -15.25
C THR A 66 -8.42 -10.48 -15.47
N ASP A 67 -7.27 -10.24 -14.83
CA ASP A 67 -6.09 -11.09 -14.97
C ASP A 67 -6.08 -12.20 -13.90
N PRO A 68 -6.17 -13.48 -14.31
CA PRO A 68 -6.23 -14.61 -13.38
C PRO A 68 -5.02 -14.72 -12.42
N GLN A 69 -3.87 -14.13 -12.78
CA GLN A 69 -2.68 -14.18 -11.93
C GLN A 69 -2.85 -13.46 -10.59
N TYR A 70 -3.79 -12.51 -10.50
CA TYR A 70 -4.06 -11.75 -9.29
C TYR A 70 -5.20 -12.32 -8.45
N LYS A 71 -5.84 -13.41 -8.90
CA LYS A 71 -6.94 -14.03 -8.16
C LYS A 71 -6.44 -14.61 -6.83
N GLY A 72 -6.99 -14.12 -5.73
CA GLY A 72 -6.61 -14.53 -4.37
C GLY A 72 -5.18 -14.13 -3.97
N ILE A 73 -4.58 -13.17 -4.66
CA ILE A 73 -3.24 -12.70 -4.33
C ILE A 73 -3.23 -12.00 -2.96
N ASP A 74 -2.17 -12.25 -2.19
CA ASP A 74 -1.87 -11.50 -0.97
C ASP A 74 -1.54 -10.05 -1.32
N SER A 75 -2.32 -9.10 -0.82
CA SER A 75 -2.19 -7.67 -1.11
C SER A 75 -0.84 -7.07 -0.66
N LYS A 76 -0.12 -7.72 0.26
CA LYS A 76 1.27 -7.34 0.58
C LYS A 76 2.18 -7.42 -0.64
N LYS A 77 1.94 -8.38 -1.55
CA LYS A 77 2.71 -8.50 -2.81
C LYS A 77 2.37 -7.35 -3.76
N LEU A 78 1.10 -6.93 -3.81
CA LEU A 78 0.68 -5.77 -4.59
C LEU A 78 1.36 -4.51 -4.07
N LEU A 79 1.36 -4.30 -2.75
CA LEU A 79 2.02 -3.15 -2.11
C LEU A 79 3.53 -3.13 -2.40
N ALA A 80 4.20 -4.28 -2.28
CA ALA A 80 5.63 -4.39 -2.59
C ALA A 80 5.94 -4.00 -4.05
N GLU A 81 5.10 -4.40 -5.00
CA GLU A 81 5.26 -4.04 -6.41
C GLU A 81 4.97 -2.56 -6.66
N VAL A 82 3.93 -1.99 -6.03
CA VAL A 82 3.66 -0.54 -6.08
C VAL A 82 4.86 0.27 -5.59
N LEU A 83 5.49 -0.16 -4.50
CA LEU A 83 6.70 0.48 -3.98
C LEU A 83 7.88 0.37 -4.94
N ARG A 84 8.05 -0.77 -5.61
CA ARG A 84 9.07 -0.94 -6.64
C ARG A 84 8.85 0.04 -7.80
N ILE A 85 7.61 0.18 -8.27
CA ILE A 85 7.22 1.12 -9.33
C ILE A 85 7.46 2.58 -8.89
N LEU A 86 7.08 2.91 -7.65
CA LEU A 86 7.28 4.24 -7.04
C LEU A 86 8.76 4.62 -6.99
N ARG A 87 9.61 3.69 -6.48
CA ARG A 87 11.06 3.88 -6.38
C ARG A 87 11.72 4.00 -7.75
N ALA A 88 11.29 3.20 -8.73
CA ALA A 88 11.77 3.33 -10.11
C ALA A 88 11.46 4.70 -10.73
N LYS A 89 10.39 5.36 -10.28
CA LYS A 89 10.05 6.74 -10.69
C LYS A 89 10.79 7.81 -9.87
N GLY A 90 11.64 7.41 -8.94
CA GLY A 90 12.50 8.30 -8.15
C GLY A 90 11.80 8.94 -6.95
N TYR A 91 10.83 8.23 -6.36
CA TYR A 91 10.15 8.66 -5.14
C TYR A 91 10.32 7.65 -4.02
N GLU A 92 10.30 8.16 -2.78
CA GLU A 92 10.23 7.38 -1.54
C GLU A 92 9.04 7.83 -0.72
N VAL A 93 8.56 6.92 0.13
CA VAL A 93 7.47 7.20 1.06
C VAL A 93 7.98 8.10 2.18
N GLY A 94 7.27 9.19 2.45
CA GLY A 94 7.53 10.05 3.60
C GLY A 94 6.71 9.61 4.81
N ASN A 95 5.40 9.60 4.67
CA ASN A 95 4.48 9.08 5.69
C ASN A 95 3.12 8.71 5.10
N ILE A 96 2.36 7.94 5.89
CA ILE A 96 1.00 7.52 5.59
C ILE A 96 0.11 7.89 6.78
N ASP A 97 -1.05 8.45 6.50
CA ASP A 97 -2.15 8.59 7.44
C ASP A 97 -3.40 7.92 6.86
N SER A 98 -3.94 6.93 7.57
CA SER A 98 -5.07 6.14 7.10
C SER A 98 -6.19 6.04 8.13
N THR A 99 -7.39 5.79 7.64
CA THR A 99 -8.58 5.63 8.48
C THR A 99 -9.42 4.46 7.96
N ILE A 100 -9.71 3.51 8.83
CA ILE A 100 -10.60 2.37 8.58
C ILE A 100 -11.98 2.72 9.13
N CYS A 101 -13.02 2.60 8.31
CA CYS A 101 -14.42 2.75 8.71
C CYS A 101 -15.06 1.37 8.81
N LEU A 102 -15.32 0.89 10.03
CA LEU A 102 -15.82 -0.45 10.29
C LEU A 102 -16.59 -0.50 11.63
N GLU A 103 -17.79 -1.08 11.63
CA GLU A 103 -18.57 -1.25 12.86
C GLU A 103 -18.05 -2.42 13.72
N ARG A 104 -17.77 -3.54 13.09
CA ARG A 104 -17.28 -4.79 13.68
C ARG A 104 -16.31 -5.50 12.73
N PRO A 105 -15.24 -6.15 13.28
CA PRO A 105 -14.83 -6.19 14.67
C PRO A 105 -14.19 -4.88 15.14
N LYS A 106 -13.82 -4.78 16.43
CA LYS A 106 -13.03 -3.65 16.92
C LYS A 106 -11.58 -3.76 16.43
N VAL A 107 -11.13 -2.79 15.65
CA VAL A 107 -9.83 -2.82 14.96
C VAL A 107 -8.66 -2.39 15.85
N ASN A 108 -8.89 -1.50 16.81
CA ASN A 108 -7.83 -0.91 17.64
C ASN A 108 -6.83 -1.92 18.23
N PRO A 109 -7.23 -3.10 18.76
CA PRO A 109 -6.28 -4.07 19.28
C PRO A 109 -5.32 -4.65 18.23
N HIS A 110 -5.67 -4.57 16.96
CA HIS A 110 -4.93 -5.14 15.83
C HIS A 110 -4.00 -4.14 15.14
N ILE A 111 -4.21 -2.83 15.37
CA ILE A 111 -3.44 -1.74 14.72
C ILE A 111 -1.92 -1.89 14.93
N PRO A 112 -1.39 -2.23 16.12
CA PRO A 112 0.06 -2.40 16.27
C PRO A 112 0.63 -3.45 15.31
N ALA A 113 -0.01 -4.62 15.21
CA ALA A 113 0.42 -5.69 14.30
C ALA A 113 0.33 -5.28 12.82
N MET A 114 -0.73 -4.57 12.43
CA MET A 114 -0.87 -4.02 11.06
C MET A 114 0.28 -3.06 10.74
N ARG A 115 0.62 -2.14 11.67
CA ARG A 115 1.72 -1.18 11.49
C ARG A 115 3.06 -1.89 11.30
N THR A 116 3.37 -2.89 12.13
CA THR A 116 4.60 -3.67 12.01
C THR A 116 4.68 -4.35 10.65
N VAL A 117 3.63 -5.05 10.21
CA VAL A 117 3.61 -5.73 8.90
C VAL A 117 3.76 -4.74 7.75
N LEU A 118 3.02 -3.62 7.78
CA LEU A 118 3.11 -2.61 6.71
C LEU A 118 4.49 -1.94 6.67
N ALA A 119 5.07 -1.62 7.84
CA ALA A 119 6.42 -1.04 7.93
C ALA A 119 7.47 -1.97 7.34
N GLU A 120 7.39 -3.27 7.65
CA GLU A 120 8.28 -4.29 7.11
C GLU A 120 8.16 -4.42 5.58
N VAL A 121 6.93 -4.56 5.05
CA VAL A 121 6.69 -4.64 3.59
C VAL A 121 7.17 -3.41 2.87
N MET A 122 6.97 -2.23 3.46
CA MET A 122 7.30 -0.95 2.85
C MET A 122 8.77 -0.55 3.02
N GLY A 123 9.46 -1.13 4.00
CA GLY A 123 10.83 -0.77 4.35
C GLY A 123 10.92 0.66 4.92
N VAL A 124 9.98 1.05 5.77
CA VAL A 124 9.91 2.33 6.47
C VAL A 124 9.79 2.12 7.97
N ASP A 125 10.06 3.17 8.77
CA ASP A 125 9.81 3.12 10.21
C ASP A 125 8.31 3.02 10.51
N GLU A 126 7.94 2.32 11.59
CA GLU A 126 6.54 2.25 12.04
C GLU A 126 5.95 3.63 12.35
N ASP A 127 6.77 4.59 12.75
CA ASP A 127 6.37 5.97 13.02
C ASP A 127 5.89 6.72 11.75
N ALA A 128 6.31 6.26 10.58
CA ALA A 128 5.82 6.79 9.30
C ALA A 128 4.40 6.32 8.95
N ILE A 129 3.81 5.39 9.71
CA ILE A 129 2.51 4.77 9.40
C ILE A 129 1.51 5.06 10.53
N SER A 130 0.51 5.86 10.24
CA SER A 130 -0.63 6.13 11.10
C SER A 130 -1.85 5.36 10.62
N ILE A 131 -2.49 4.60 11.51
CA ILE A 131 -3.74 3.88 11.27
C ILE A 131 -4.73 4.29 12.34
N LYS A 132 -5.88 4.82 11.93
CA LYS A 132 -7.02 5.17 12.77
C LYS A 132 -8.20 4.28 12.39
N ALA A 133 -9.08 4.02 13.34
CA ALA A 133 -10.31 3.29 13.09
C ALA A 133 -11.49 4.03 13.70
N THR A 134 -12.59 4.07 12.95
CA THR A 134 -13.84 4.69 13.39
C THR A 134 -15.03 3.84 12.97
N THR A 135 -16.15 4.03 13.65
CA THR A 135 -17.48 3.58 13.22
C THR A 135 -18.15 4.68 12.38
N THR A 136 -19.26 4.38 11.77
CA THR A 136 -20.14 5.38 11.16
C THR A 136 -21.41 5.63 11.98
N GLU A 137 -21.37 5.35 13.28
CA GLU A 137 -22.48 5.54 14.22
C GLU A 137 -23.78 4.86 13.72
N LYS A 138 -23.65 3.64 13.18
CA LYS A 138 -24.70 2.82 12.58
C LYS A 138 -25.33 3.42 11.31
N LEU A 139 -24.74 4.44 10.70
CA LEU A 139 -25.21 5.05 9.46
C LEU A 139 -24.58 4.40 8.23
N GLY A 140 -25.32 4.35 7.15
CA GLY A 140 -24.88 3.87 5.85
C GLY A 140 -24.57 2.36 5.83
N PHE A 141 -23.89 1.91 4.78
CA PHE A 141 -23.54 0.49 4.58
C PHE A 141 -22.53 -0.03 5.63
N VAL A 142 -21.58 0.81 6.04
CA VAL A 142 -20.65 0.46 7.13
C VAL A 142 -21.43 0.26 8.44
N GLY A 143 -22.32 1.20 8.75
CA GLY A 143 -23.13 1.15 9.96
C GLY A 143 -24.08 -0.05 10.02
N ARG A 144 -24.54 -0.52 8.87
CA ARG A 144 -25.33 -1.75 8.76
C ARG A 144 -24.47 -3.02 8.65
N GLN A 145 -23.14 -2.91 8.75
CA GLN A 145 -22.17 -4.01 8.66
C GLN A 145 -22.21 -4.74 7.30
N GLU A 146 -22.61 -4.06 6.24
CA GLU A 146 -22.65 -4.59 4.87
C GLU A 146 -21.29 -4.50 4.17
N GLY A 147 -20.39 -3.64 4.67
CA GLY A 147 -19.10 -3.41 4.07
C GLY A 147 -18.12 -2.70 5.01
N VAL A 148 -16.89 -2.66 4.58
CA VAL A 148 -15.78 -1.91 5.17
C VAL A 148 -15.28 -0.88 4.16
N ALA A 149 -14.93 0.31 4.63
CA ALA A 149 -14.28 1.34 3.81
C ALA A 149 -12.98 1.80 4.45
N ALA A 150 -12.03 2.23 3.64
CA ALA A 150 -10.81 2.82 4.12
C ALA A 150 -10.41 4.05 3.30
N TYR A 151 -9.65 4.92 3.94
CA TYR A 151 -9.08 6.13 3.37
C TYR A 151 -7.60 6.16 3.69
N ALA A 152 -6.77 6.61 2.76
CA ALA A 152 -5.37 6.90 3.03
C ALA A 152 -4.93 8.22 2.39
N THR A 153 -4.10 8.95 3.10
CA THR A 153 -3.33 10.06 2.57
C THR A 153 -1.86 9.72 2.73
N VAL A 154 -1.10 9.87 1.65
CA VAL A 154 0.33 9.60 1.65
C VAL A 154 1.10 10.86 1.25
N LEU A 155 2.28 11.01 1.83
CA LEU A 155 3.28 11.96 1.39
C LEU A 155 4.44 11.18 0.80
N ILE A 156 4.84 11.53 -0.42
CA ILE A 156 6.04 10.99 -1.07
C ILE A 156 7.02 12.11 -1.39
N THR A 157 8.31 11.78 -1.38
CA THR A 157 9.37 12.74 -1.66
C THR A 157 10.25 12.25 -2.80
N SER A 158 10.69 13.17 -3.68
CA SER A 158 11.68 12.80 -4.70
C SER A 158 13.04 12.52 -4.06
N VAL A 159 13.65 11.41 -4.43
CA VAL A 159 15.03 11.11 -4.10
C VAL A 159 15.92 12.04 -4.92
N GLY A 160 16.71 12.90 -4.26
CA GLY A 160 17.66 13.78 -4.95
C GLY A 160 18.72 12.94 -5.67
N LYS A 161 19.16 13.39 -6.85
CA LYS A 161 20.25 12.76 -7.63
C LYS A 161 21.56 12.53 -6.84
N ALA A 162 21.72 13.15 -5.66
CA ALA A 162 22.88 12.99 -4.79
C ALA A 162 23.02 11.58 -4.19
N LEU A 163 21.91 10.87 -3.90
CA LEU A 163 22.00 9.50 -3.38
C LEU A 163 22.41 8.48 -4.45
N ALA A 164 22.07 8.70 -5.71
CA ALA A 164 22.54 7.85 -6.80
C ALA A 164 24.07 7.92 -6.96
N CYS A 165 24.70 9.07 -6.65
CA CYS A 165 26.16 9.20 -6.64
C CYS A 165 26.84 8.50 -5.45
N LEU A 166 26.20 8.46 -4.28
CA LEU A 166 26.78 7.80 -3.10
C LEU A 166 26.81 6.27 -3.25
N PHE A 167 25.78 5.67 -3.85
CA PHE A 167 25.80 4.24 -4.20
C PHE A 167 26.88 3.90 -5.22
N HIS A 168 27.19 4.81 -6.15
CA HIS A 168 28.30 4.64 -7.11
C HIS A 168 29.70 4.74 -6.45
N SER A 169 29.82 5.42 -5.34
CA SER A 169 31.11 5.62 -4.65
C SER A 169 31.53 4.42 -3.80
N PHE A 170 30.58 3.58 -3.38
CA PHE A 170 30.86 2.40 -2.54
C PHE A 170 30.99 1.09 -3.32
N LEU A 171 30.77 1.07 -4.64
CA LEU A 171 30.99 -0.14 -5.44
C LEU A 171 32.45 -0.25 -5.90
N PRO A 172 33.09 -1.44 -5.79
CA PRO A 172 34.44 -1.65 -6.27
C PRO A 172 34.55 -1.39 -7.78
N LEU A 173 35.73 -0.91 -8.22
CA LEU A 173 36.00 -0.49 -9.60
C LEU A 173 35.60 -1.53 -10.67
N SER A 174 35.65 -2.82 -10.35
CA SER A 174 35.31 -3.92 -11.25
C SER A 174 33.82 -3.97 -11.64
N LEU A 175 32.92 -3.48 -10.78
CA LEU A 175 31.47 -3.43 -11.05
C LEU A 175 31.04 -2.12 -11.75
N ARG A 176 31.87 -1.06 -11.68
CA ARG A 176 31.57 0.23 -12.33
C ARG A 176 31.62 0.14 -13.86
N CYS A 177 32.43 -0.75 -14.40
CA CYS A 177 32.61 -0.90 -15.85
C CYS A 177 31.42 -1.64 -16.51
N GLN A 178 30.81 -2.59 -15.83
CA GLN A 178 29.68 -3.35 -16.35
C GLN A 178 28.37 -2.52 -16.39
N LEU A 179 28.16 -1.63 -15.40
CA LEU A 179 26.97 -0.77 -15.35
C LEU A 179 26.97 0.34 -16.41
N LYS A 180 28.14 0.84 -16.83
CA LYS A 180 28.24 1.82 -17.91
C LYS A 180 27.88 1.28 -19.28
N LEU A 181 28.14 0.00 -19.54
CA LEU A 181 27.81 -0.65 -20.81
C LEU A 181 26.30 -0.93 -20.94
N THR A 182 25.59 -1.17 -19.83
CA THR A 182 24.14 -1.43 -19.86
C THR A 182 23.30 -0.17 -20.00
N LEU A 183 23.79 0.99 -19.52
CA LEU A 183 23.08 2.29 -19.67
C LEU A 183 23.22 2.91 -21.06
N HIS A 184 24.19 2.50 -21.89
CA HIS A 184 24.40 3.03 -23.26
C HIS A 184 23.51 2.35 -24.32
N PHE A 185 22.83 1.28 -23.95
CA PHE A 185 21.89 0.54 -24.85
C PHE A 185 20.41 0.83 -24.57
N LEU A 186 20.10 1.76 -23.64
CA LEU A 186 18.72 2.09 -23.20
C LEU A 186 18.38 3.61 -23.29
N LEU A 187 19.12 4.37 -24.09
CA LEU A 187 18.76 5.76 -24.48
C LEU A 187 18.44 5.84 -25.97
#